data_bbd03c581b30476b8375eaec1f7c5e1a
#
_entry.id   bbd03c581b30476b8375eaec1f7c5e1a
#
_cell.length_a   1.000
_cell.length_b   1.000
_cell.length_c   1.000
_cell.angle_alpha   90.00
_cell.angle_beta   90.00
_cell.angle_gamma   90.00
#
_symmetry.space_group_name_H-M   'P 1'
#
loop_
_entity.id
_entity.type
_entity.pdbx_description
1 polymer ?
#
loop_
_entity_poly.entity_id
_entity_poly.type
_entity_poly.pdbx_seq_one_letter_code
_entity_poly.pdbx_strand_id
1 'polypeptide(L)'
;LDIWISVTTGHHGVPPKLKENLNNFTSQNKKDAFQYLEEALKLFPLAEIPVCFKQKEVRHRTKYYSWVISGLVVLCDWIGSNEKFFQWVDEEFPLKVYWEKALSEAERALAILPPSPKVSEFQNIRSLFPYIHTPSPLQEVSTEIQLNKIGAQLFILEDLTGSGKTEAALTLAKRLMSSGRANGIFYALPTMATANAMYSRLVDVLSKLYLPGSKPSLILAHSRSRLMEGFTSKIWDNLLKGSSEFNNETPVYAGCASWFAESSKKALLADVGVGTIDQALMGVLQFRHNNLRLLGLEKKVFIVDEVHAYDAYMGKELEQLISVLAYYGAPIILLSATMSRTQRTQYLSAFQSVLSVEPSKDSDVETLSYPLFTKADSNGIESIPVLSNRPRNIDVSWLSSEKQCIEYIIEKASSGKSVVWIRNTIDDALRAFRSLLSSKKSYFSTVDSHLATDRESKSRRCQN
;
A
#
# COMPACT_ATOMS: atom_id res chain seq x y z
N LEU A 1 -11.58 -16.81 -24.23
CA LEU A 1 -10.41 -17.69 -24.22
C LEU A 1 -9.09 -16.87 -24.20
N ASP A 2 -8.93 -15.87 -25.07
CA ASP A 2 -7.70 -15.07 -25.20
C ASP A 2 -7.23 -14.43 -23.88
N ILE A 3 -8.17 -13.96 -23.05
CA ILE A 3 -7.85 -13.38 -21.74
C ILE A 3 -7.18 -14.43 -20.82
N TRP A 4 -7.69 -15.65 -20.80
CA TRP A 4 -7.17 -16.72 -19.95
C TRP A 4 -5.80 -17.22 -20.44
N ILE A 5 -5.62 -17.34 -21.75
CA ILE A 5 -4.32 -17.68 -22.36
C ILE A 5 -3.30 -16.59 -22.02
N SER A 6 -3.67 -15.31 -22.16
CA SER A 6 -2.76 -14.19 -21.82
C SER A 6 -2.35 -14.19 -20.37
N VAL A 7 -3.26 -14.57 -19.45
CA VAL A 7 -2.97 -14.69 -18.00
C VAL A 7 -1.88 -15.73 -17.72
N THR A 8 -1.98 -16.89 -18.35
CA THR A 8 -1.04 -17.99 -18.09
C THR A 8 0.27 -17.84 -18.85
N THR A 9 0.23 -17.35 -20.08
CA THR A 9 1.44 -17.20 -20.92
C THR A 9 2.19 -15.89 -20.69
N GLY A 10 1.55 -14.92 -20.02
CA GLY A 10 2.12 -13.60 -19.72
C GLY A 10 2.91 -13.51 -18.41
N HIS A 11 3.17 -14.63 -17.71
CA HIS A 11 3.83 -14.62 -16.38
C HIS A 11 5.26 -14.04 -16.41
N HIS A 12 5.96 -14.07 -17.54
CA HIS A 12 7.24 -13.35 -17.72
C HIS A 12 7.11 -11.83 -17.88
N GLY A 13 5.89 -11.28 -17.73
CA GLY A 13 5.60 -9.84 -17.67
C GLY A 13 5.01 -9.24 -18.95
N VAL A 14 5.05 -9.93 -20.08
CA VAL A 14 4.40 -9.52 -21.33
C VAL A 14 3.79 -10.74 -22.01
N PRO A 15 2.46 -10.75 -22.27
CA PRO A 15 1.84 -11.83 -23.03
C PRO A 15 2.45 -11.95 -24.41
N PRO A 16 2.70 -13.16 -24.92
CA PRO A 16 3.19 -13.36 -26.27
C PRO A 16 2.18 -12.85 -27.29
N LYS A 17 2.64 -12.26 -28.38
CA LYS A 17 1.79 -11.86 -29.49
C LYS A 17 1.35 -13.12 -30.23
N LEU A 18 0.06 -13.43 -30.19
CA LEU A 18 -0.56 -14.61 -30.83
C LEU A 18 -0.39 -14.71 -32.36
N LYS A 19 0.35 -13.78 -32.96
CA LYS A 19 0.65 -13.74 -34.42
C LYS A 19 2.02 -14.27 -34.77
N GLU A 20 2.78 -14.82 -33.85
CA GLU A 20 4.07 -15.42 -34.19
C GLU A 20 3.89 -16.73 -34.94
N ASN A 21 4.61 -16.82 -36.04
CA ASN A 21 4.48 -17.82 -37.08
C ASN A 21 4.74 -19.23 -36.54
N LEU A 22 3.73 -20.07 -36.42
CA LEU A 22 3.85 -21.48 -36.07
C LEU A 22 4.70 -22.30 -37.07
N ASN A 23 5.14 -21.66 -38.16
CA ASN A 23 5.98 -22.30 -39.20
C ASN A 23 7.41 -22.60 -38.72
N ASN A 24 7.84 -22.05 -37.60
CA ASN A 24 9.18 -22.33 -37.04
C ASN A 24 9.26 -23.65 -36.25
N PHE A 25 8.13 -24.30 -36.00
CA PHE A 25 8.10 -25.59 -35.30
C PHE A 25 8.15 -26.76 -36.28
N THR A 26 9.08 -27.68 -36.08
CA THR A 26 9.18 -28.91 -36.83
C THR A 26 7.94 -29.79 -36.60
N SER A 27 7.69 -30.74 -37.52
CA SER A 27 6.60 -31.73 -37.32
C SER A 27 6.80 -32.54 -36.06
N GLN A 28 8.05 -32.80 -35.65
CA GLN A 28 8.36 -33.51 -34.42
C GLN A 28 8.02 -32.69 -33.19
N ASN A 29 8.42 -31.39 -33.12
CA ASN A 29 8.05 -30.53 -32.01
C ASN A 29 6.53 -30.43 -31.79
N LYS A 30 5.76 -30.40 -32.89
CA LYS A 30 4.29 -30.41 -32.81
C LYS A 30 3.75 -31.71 -32.24
N LYS A 31 4.29 -32.85 -32.66
CA LYS A 31 3.91 -34.18 -32.19
C LYS A 31 4.19 -34.32 -30.69
N ASP A 32 5.37 -33.90 -30.26
CA ASP A 32 5.79 -33.98 -28.85
C ASP A 32 4.91 -33.06 -27.97
N ALA A 33 4.59 -31.86 -28.45
CA ALA A 33 3.67 -30.97 -27.76
C ALA A 33 2.24 -31.54 -27.62
N PHE A 34 1.73 -32.22 -28.65
CA PHE A 34 0.43 -32.88 -28.58
C PHE A 34 0.45 -34.06 -27.61
N GLN A 35 1.49 -34.87 -27.62
CA GLN A 35 1.64 -36.00 -26.69
C GLN A 35 1.69 -35.49 -25.24
N TYR A 36 2.46 -34.42 -24.97
CA TYR A 36 2.50 -33.78 -23.65
C TYR A 36 1.12 -33.27 -23.23
N LEU A 37 0.40 -32.62 -24.15
CA LEU A 37 -0.95 -32.11 -23.88
C LEU A 37 -1.93 -33.26 -23.54
N GLU A 38 -1.88 -34.37 -24.27
CA GLU A 38 -2.73 -35.53 -23.98
C GLU A 38 -2.47 -36.12 -22.59
N GLU A 39 -1.20 -36.24 -22.18
CA GLU A 39 -0.84 -36.68 -20.83
C GLU A 39 -1.28 -35.66 -19.76
N ALA A 40 -1.09 -34.38 -20.01
CA ALA A 40 -1.55 -33.32 -19.10
C ALA A 40 -3.06 -33.32 -18.92
N LEU A 41 -3.84 -33.57 -19.99
CA LEU A 41 -5.31 -33.66 -19.92
C LEU A 41 -5.79 -34.87 -19.12
N LYS A 42 -5.01 -35.94 -19.02
CA LYS A 42 -5.32 -37.07 -18.12
C LYS A 42 -5.18 -36.67 -16.65
N LEU A 43 -4.23 -35.80 -16.32
CA LEU A 43 -4.04 -35.27 -14.96
C LEU A 43 -5.04 -34.16 -14.65
N PHE A 44 -5.33 -33.29 -15.62
CA PHE A 44 -6.20 -32.14 -15.50
C PHE A 44 -7.35 -32.23 -16.50
N PRO A 45 -8.39 -33.02 -16.21
CA PRO A 45 -9.51 -33.15 -17.11
C PRO A 45 -10.20 -31.79 -17.31
N LEU A 46 -10.52 -31.47 -18.55
CA LEU A 46 -11.21 -30.23 -18.88
C LEU A 46 -12.55 -30.19 -18.18
N ALA A 47 -12.73 -29.22 -17.31
CA ALA A 47 -14.03 -28.90 -16.75
C ALA A 47 -14.89 -28.19 -17.80
N GLU A 48 -16.20 -28.46 -17.80
CA GLU A 48 -17.11 -27.66 -18.60
C GLU A 48 -17.06 -26.19 -18.20
N ILE A 49 -16.94 -25.30 -19.20
CA ILE A 49 -16.96 -23.85 -18.93
C ILE A 49 -18.37 -23.48 -18.46
N PRO A 50 -18.53 -22.99 -17.23
CA PRO A 50 -19.84 -22.63 -16.71
C PRO A 50 -20.57 -21.64 -17.62
N VAL A 51 -21.86 -21.85 -17.84
CA VAL A 51 -22.69 -21.04 -18.74
C VAL A 51 -22.65 -19.56 -18.40
N CYS A 52 -22.46 -19.22 -17.12
CA CYS A 52 -22.34 -17.84 -16.67
C CYS A 52 -21.17 -17.05 -17.33
N PHE A 53 -20.10 -17.73 -17.79
CA PHE A 53 -19.01 -17.08 -18.53
C PHE A 53 -19.45 -16.56 -19.91
N LYS A 54 -20.61 -16.95 -20.42
CA LYS A 54 -21.18 -16.39 -21.64
C LYS A 54 -21.87 -15.04 -21.41
N GLN A 55 -22.20 -14.70 -20.16
CA GLN A 55 -22.85 -13.44 -19.80
C GLN A 55 -21.89 -12.25 -19.92
N LYS A 56 -22.39 -11.11 -20.46
CA LYS A 56 -21.59 -9.91 -20.70
C LYS A 56 -20.96 -9.36 -19.41
N GLU A 57 -21.71 -9.36 -18.32
CA GLU A 57 -21.26 -8.90 -16.99
C GLU A 57 -20.13 -9.77 -16.44
N VAL A 58 -20.26 -11.10 -16.55
CA VAL A 58 -19.20 -12.02 -16.12
C VAL A 58 -17.94 -11.83 -16.96
N ARG A 59 -18.07 -11.63 -18.29
CA ARG A 59 -16.93 -11.33 -19.15
C ARG A 59 -16.24 -10.02 -18.76
N HIS A 60 -17.01 -9.00 -18.42
CA HIS A 60 -16.44 -7.73 -17.95
C HIS A 60 -15.70 -7.93 -16.62
N ARG A 61 -16.28 -8.68 -15.70
CA ARG A 61 -15.63 -9.04 -14.44
C ARG A 61 -14.36 -9.85 -14.63
N THR A 62 -14.34 -10.76 -15.58
CA THR A 62 -13.17 -11.58 -15.92
C THR A 62 -11.96 -10.75 -16.31
N LYS A 63 -12.13 -9.61 -16.98
CA LYS A 63 -11.01 -8.72 -17.34
C LYS A 63 -10.23 -8.22 -16.11
N TYR A 64 -10.91 -7.85 -15.04
CA TYR A 64 -10.26 -7.36 -13.82
C TYR A 64 -9.65 -8.52 -13.02
N TYR A 65 -10.41 -9.59 -12.80
CA TYR A 65 -9.89 -10.75 -12.07
C TYR A 65 -8.75 -11.45 -12.80
N SER A 66 -8.64 -11.33 -14.13
CA SER A 66 -7.51 -11.86 -14.88
C SER A 66 -6.17 -11.30 -14.40
N TRP A 67 -6.12 -10.06 -13.94
CA TRP A 67 -4.90 -9.47 -13.38
C TRP A 67 -4.49 -10.13 -12.06
N VAL A 68 -5.44 -10.40 -11.17
CA VAL A 68 -5.20 -11.09 -9.89
C VAL A 68 -4.73 -12.52 -10.14
N ILE A 69 -5.39 -13.24 -11.06
CA ILE A 69 -5.01 -14.61 -11.44
C ILE A 69 -3.63 -14.61 -12.09
N SER A 70 -3.33 -13.67 -12.97
CA SER A 70 -1.99 -13.51 -13.56
C SER A 70 -0.93 -13.26 -12.48
N GLY A 71 -1.24 -12.45 -11.48
CA GLY A 71 -0.36 -12.25 -10.32
C GLY A 71 -0.10 -13.54 -9.55
N LEU A 72 -1.15 -14.35 -9.36
CA LEU A 72 -1.02 -15.67 -8.72
C LEU A 72 -0.16 -16.62 -9.56
N VAL A 73 -0.35 -16.66 -10.88
CA VAL A 73 0.47 -17.47 -11.80
C VAL A 73 1.95 -17.07 -11.71
N VAL A 74 2.24 -15.76 -11.71
CA VAL A 74 3.63 -15.26 -11.51
C VAL A 74 4.20 -15.70 -10.17
N LEU A 75 3.40 -15.65 -9.11
CA LEU A 75 3.83 -16.08 -7.78
C LEU A 75 4.12 -17.57 -7.74
N CYS A 76 3.26 -18.39 -8.33
CA CYS A 76 3.46 -19.84 -8.45
C CYS A 76 4.70 -20.17 -9.28
N ASP A 77 4.92 -19.46 -10.39
CA ASP A 77 6.11 -19.61 -11.22
C ASP A 77 7.41 -19.30 -10.45
N TRP A 78 7.41 -18.22 -9.68
CA TRP A 78 8.58 -17.86 -8.86
C TRP A 78 8.86 -18.84 -7.71
N ILE A 79 7.84 -19.47 -7.16
CA ILE A 79 7.99 -20.52 -6.16
C ILE A 79 8.46 -21.81 -6.83
N GLY A 80 7.82 -22.19 -7.94
CA GLY A 80 8.15 -23.41 -8.68
C GLY A 80 9.51 -23.40 -9.36
N SER A 81 10.05 -22.20 -9.64
CA SER A 81 11.41 -22.02 -10.19
C SER A 81 12.49 -21.93 -9.10
N ASN A 82 12.14 -22.09 -7.83
CA ASN A 82 13.10 -22.02 -6.74
C ASN A 82 13.76 -23.38 -6.51
N GLU A 83 15.03 -23.50 -6.88
CA GLU A 83 15.84 -24.73 -6.77
C GLU A 83 15.95 -25.29 -5.33
N LYS A 84 15.67 -24.48 -4.30
CA LYS A 84 15.63 -24.96 -2.91
C LYS A 84 14.46 -25.92 -2.65
N PHE A 85 13.38 -25.79 -3.40
CA PHE A 85 12.19 -26.62 -3.30
C PHE A 85 12.07 -27.59 -4.47
N PHE A 86 12.26 -27.08 -5.69
CA PHE A 86 12.11 -27.83 -6.92
C PHE A 86 13.49 -28.01 -7.58
N GLN A 87 14.16 -29.08 -7.18
CA GLN A 87 15.48 -29.43 -7.74
C GLN A 87 15.32 -29.87 -9.19
N TRP A 88 16.33 -29.56 -9.99
CA TRP A 88 16.45 -30.10 -11.34
C TRP A 88 16.48 -31.63 -11.33
N VAL A 89 15.75 -32.24 -12.24
CA VAL A 89 15.65 -33.70 -12.39
C VAL A 89 16.06 -34.07 -13.81
N ASP A 90 17.15 -34.84 -13.92
CA ASP A 90 17.66 -35.31 -15.22
C ASP A 90 17.02 -36.66 -15.65
N GLU A 91 16.30 -37.33 -14.74
CA GLU A 91 15.68 -38.61 -15.02
C GLU A 91 14.32 -38.43 -15.72
N GLU A 92 14.04 -39.28 -16.70
CA GLU A 92 12.72 -39.33 -17.36
C GLU A 92 11.70 -40.04 -16.47
N PHE A 93 10.65 -39.34 -16.11
CA PHE A 93 9.49 -39.86 -15.37
C PHE A 93 8.23 -39.78 -16.18
N PRO A 94 7.29 -40.75 -16.03
CA PRO A 94 5.91 -40.52 -16.46
C PRO A 94 5.33 -39.26 -15.81
N LEU A 95 4.61 -38.45 -16.57
CA LEU A 95 4.11 -37.16 -16.12
C LEU A 95 3.30 -37.25 -14.80
N LYS A 96 2.58 -38.36 -14.60
CA LYS A 96 1.84 -38.62 -13.36
C LYS A 96 2.78 -38.76 -12.14
N VAL A 97 3.86 -39.50 -12.28
CA VAL A 97 4.84 -39.69 -11.19
C VAL A 97 5.56 -38.38 -10.87
N TYR A 98 5.94 -37.64 -11.91
CA TYR A 98 6.49 -36.28 -11.73
C TYR A 98 5.53 -35.37 -11.00
N TRP A 99 4.23 -35.39 -11.36
CA TRP A 99 3.20 -34.58 -10.74
C TRP A 99 3.03 -34.87 -9.23
N GLU A 100 2.99 -36.17 -8.85
CA GLU A 100 2.90 -36.59 -7.44
C GLU A 100 4.11 -36.10 -6.65
N LYS A 101 5.32 -36.16 -7.20
CA LYS A 101 6.52 -35.59 -6.61
C LYS A 101 6.43 -34.08 -6.49
N ALA A 102 6.02 -33.38 -7.56
CA ALA A 102 5.88 -31.93 -7.56
C ALA A 102 4.85 -31.43 -6.55
N LEU A 103 3.75 -32.16 -6.32
CA LEU A 103 2.79 -31.84 -5.27
C LEU A 103 3.42 -31.90 -3.87
N SER A 104 4.19 -32.95 -3.59
CA SER A 104 4.89 -33.09 -2.31
C SER A 104 5.88 -31.93 -2.08
N GLU A 105 6.63 -31.54 -3.10
CA GLU A 105 7.56 -30.41 -3.01
C GLU A 105 6.80 -29.08 -2.85
N ALA A 106 5.65 -28.91 -3.49
CA ALA A 106 4.79 -27.75 -3.32
C ALA A 106 4.25 -27.65 -1.89
N GLU A 107 3.81 -28.75 -1.29
CA GLU A 107 3.40 -28.79 0.12
C GLU A 107 4.53 -28.39 1.06
N ARG A 108 5.76 -28.87 0.80
CA ARG A 108 6.96 -28.47 1.56
C ARG A 108 7.26 -26.99 1.40
N ALA A 109 7.16 -26.45 0.19
CA ALA A 109 7.36 -25.03 -0.08
C ALA A 109 6.30 -24.16 0.63
N LEU A 110 5.05 -24.59 0.62
CA LEU A 110 3.96 -23.89 1.31
C LEU A 110 4.06 -23.97 2.83
N ALA A 111 4.56 -25.08 3.38
CA ALA A 111 4.74 -25.25 4.83
C ALA A 111 5.75 -24.27 5.44
N ILE A 112 6.65 -23.72 4.61
CA ILE A 112 7.63 -22.70 5.06
C ILE A 112 7.01 -21.30 5.08
N LEU A 113 5.93 -21.07 4.32
CA LEU A 113 5.22 -19.78 4.37
C LEU A 113 4.50 -19.64 5.70
N PRO A 114 4.57 -18.46 6.34
CA PRO A 114 3.83 -18.24 7.57
C PRO A 114 2.34 -18.37 7.30
N PRO A 115 1.57 -18.96 8.20
CA PRO A 115 0.12 -18.97 8.09
C PRO A 115 -0.41 -17.53 8.08
N SER A 116 -1.45 -17.27 7.28
CA SER A 116 -2.09 -15.96 7.27
C SER A 116 -2.50 -15.54 8.67
N PRO A 117 -2.10 -14.35 9.13
CA PRO A 117 -2.38 -13.92 10.49
C PRO A 117 -3.89 -13.70 10.66
N LYS A 118 -4.42 -14.15 11.79
CA LYS A 118 -5.84 -13.97 12.11
C LYS A 118 -6.08 -12.58 12.69
N VAL A 119 -6.96 -11.82 12.08
CA VAL A 119 -7.33 -10.47 12.54
C VAL A 119 -8.05 -10.57 13.87
N SER A 120 -7.66 -9.74 14.86
CA SER A 120 -8.36 -9.64 16.14
C SER A 120 -9.63 -8.80 16.00
N GLU A 121 -10.58 -8.97 16.91
CA GLU A 121 -11.78 -8.13 16.94
C GLU A 121 -11.45 -6.69 17.30
N PHE A 122 -12.22 -5.74 16.74
CA PHE A 122 -12.15 -4.35 17.13
C PHE A 122 -13.00 -4.12 18.38
N GLN A 123 -12.43 -3.60 19.44
CA GLN A 123 -13.14 -3.24 20.65
C GLN A 123 -13.48 -1.74 20.69
N ASN A 124 -12.47 -0.90 20.64
CA ASN A 124 -12.57 0.56 20.64
C ASN A 124 -11.25 1.20 20.20
N ILE A 125 -11.23 2.51 20.00
CA ILE A 125 -10.03 3.24 19.57
C ILE A 125 -8.87 3.15 20.56
N ARG A 126 -9.15 3.06 21.88
CA ARG A 126 -8.11 2.97 22.91
C ARG A 126 -7.39 1.63 22.89
N SER A 127 -8.03 0.59 22.39
CA SER A 127 -7.36 -0.71 22.21
C SER A 127 -6.21 -0.63 21.19
N LEU A 128 -6.31 0.25 20.20
CA LEU A 128 -5.24 0.55 19.26
C LEU A 128 -4.29 1.64 19.77
N PHE A 129 -4.86 2.69 20.35
CA PHE A 129 -4.15 3.92 20.75
C PHE A 129 -4.47 4.26 22.22
N PRO A 130 -3.78 3.63 23.19
CA PRO A 130 -4.06 3.83 24.62
C PRO A 130 -3.90 5.29 25.09
N TYR A 131 -3.11 6.08 24.38
CA TYR A 131 -2.88 7.50 24.67
C TYR A 131 -4.04 8.42 24.28
N ILE A 132 -5.04 7.93 23.51
CA ILE A 132 -6.22 8.71 23.17
C ILE A 132 -7.25 8.59 24.32
N HIS A 133 -7.26 9.59 25.18
CA HIS A 133 -8.23 9.66 26.26
C HIS A 133 -9.59 10.20 25.80
N THR A 134 -9.54 11.20 24.92
CA THR A 134 -10.74 11.79 24.29
C THR A 134 -10.56 11.75 22.78
N PRO A 135 -11.31 10.92 22.07
CA PRO A 135 -11.26 10.90 20.61
C PRO A 135 -11.63 12.26 20.00
N SER A 136 -11.02 12.61 18.88
CA SER A 136 -11.47 13.75 18.08
C SER A 136 -12.78 13.42 17.36
N PRO A 137 -13.59 14.40 16.96
CA PRO A 137 -14.84 14.13 16.24
C PRO A 137 -14.66 13.26 14.99
N LEU A 138 -13.56 13.42 14.25
CA LEU A 138 -13.21 12.55 13.12
C LEU A 138 -12.93 11.12 13.56
N GLN A 139 -12.28 10.92 14.69
CA GLN A 139 -12.01 9.60 15.26
C GLN A 139 -13.28 8.93 15.78
N GLU A 140 -14.23 9.72 16.34
CA GLU A 140 -15.54 9.22 16.76
C GLU A 140 -16.34 8.72 15.54
N VAL A 141 -16.47 9.54 14.49
CA VAL A 141 -17.13 9.11 13.24
C VAL A 141 -16.46 7.85 12.68
N SER A 142 -15.14 7.79 12.65
CA SER A 142 -14.41 6.61 12.17
C SER A 142 -14.65 5.36 13.04
N THR A 143 -14.98 5.55 14.31
CA THR A 143 -15.29 4.46 15.24
C THR A 143 -16.73 3.98 15.12
N GLU A 144 -17.66 4.85 14.75
CA GLU A 144 -19.11 4.58 14.82
C GLU A 144 -19.75 4.33 13.46
N ILE A 145 -19.21 4.89 12.37
CA ILE A 145 -19.78 4.78 11.02
C ILE A 145 -20.16 3.33 10.68
N GLN A 146 -21.36 3.16 10.14
CA GLN A 146 -21.83 1.84 9.74
C GLN A 146 -21.05 1.32 8.53
N LEU A 147 -20.49 0.12 8.64
CA LEU A 147 -19.76 -0.56 7.58
C LEU A 147 -20.65 -1.53 6.83
N ASN A 148 -20.52 -1.59 5.51
CA ASN A 148 -21.24 -2.57 4.71
C ASN A 148 -20.57 -3.95 4.81
N LYS A 149 -21.39 -4.97 4.92
CA LYS A 149 -20.92 -6.36 4.97
C LYS A 149 -20.37 -6.85 3.64
N ILE A 150 -20.81 -6.28 2.52
CA ILE A 150 -20.46 -6.72 1.15
C ILE A 150 -20.19 -5.48 0.29
N GLY A 151 -19.34 -5.65 -0.75
CA GLY A 151 -19.05 -4.61 -1.73
C GLY A 151 -17.90 -3.67 -1.33
N ALA A 152 -17.45 -2.88 -2.28
CA ALA A 152 -16.41 -1.88 -2.06
C ALA A 152 -16.93 -0.71 -1.22
N GLN A 153 -16.02 -0.08 -0.48
CA GLN A 153 -16.30 1.12 0.31
C GLN A 153 -15.12 2.09 0.15
N LEU A 154 -15.44 3.34 -0.16
CA LEU A 154 -14.48 4.43 -0.21
C LEU A 154 -14.79 5.41 0.92
N PHE A 155 -13.76 5.80 1.66
CA PHE A 155 -13.84 6.80 2.71
C PHE A 155 -12.87 7.94 2.39
N ILE A 156 -13.33 9.18 2.54
CA ILE A 156 -12.49 10.38 2.42
C ILE A 156 -12.55 11.12 3.74
N LEU A 157 -11.40 11.29 4.39
CA LEU A 157 -11.25 11.94 5.67
C LEU A 157 -10.51 13.27 5.48
N GLU A 158 -11.23 14.36 5.64
CA GLU A 158 -10.72 15.72 5.45
C GLU A 158 -10.73 16.47 6.77
N ASP A 159 -9.55 16.78 7.29
CA ASP A 159 -9.40 17.54 8.53
C ASP A 159 -8.00 18.18 8.59
N LEU A 160 -7.83 19.15 9.47
CA LEU A 160 -6.57 19.86 9.69
C LEU A 160 -5.40 18.93 9.97
N THR A 161 -4.20 19.38 9.64
CA THR A 161 -2.97 18.66 10.03
C THR A 161 -2.88 18.57 11.55
N GLY A 162 -2.58 17.37 12.06
CA GLY A 162 -2.52 17.12 13.51
C GLY A 162 -3.86 16.91 14.21
N SER A 163 -4.96 16.75 13.48
CA SER A 163 -6.28 16.42 14.03
C SER A 163 -6.48 14.96 14.43
N GLY A 164 -5.50 14.09 14.12
CA GLY A 164 -5.59 12.65 14.38
C GLY A 164 -6.18 11.84 13.21
N LYS A 165 -6.05 12.32 11.96
CA LYS A 165 -6.49 11.61 10.74
C LYS A 165 -5.89 10.21 10.63
N THR A 166 -4.63 10.05 10.97
CA THR A 166 -3.93 8.76 10.88
C THR A 166 -4.55 7.73 11.82
N GLU A 167 -4.81 8.12 13.07
CA GLU A 167 -5.45 7.26 14.06
C GLU A 167 -6.90 6.94 13.65
N ALA A 168 -7.63 7.91 13.10
CA ALA A 168 -8.97 7.71 12.54
C ALA A 168 -8.96 6.69 11.39
N ALA A 169 -8.03 6.82 10.44
CA ALA A 169 -7.86 5.90 9.32
C ALA A 169 -7.48 4.48 9.76
N LEU A 170 -6.54 4.34 10.69
CA LEU A 170 -6.14 3.05 11.21
C LEU A 170 -7.24 2.39 12.06
N THR A 171 -8.04 3.18 12.79
CA THR A 171 -9.25 2.70 13.49
C THR A 171 -10.27 2.15 12.49
N LEU A 172 -10.56 2.90 11.44
CA LEU A 172 -11.47 2.48 10.38
C LEU A 172 -10.94 1.23 9.65
N ALA A 173 -9.64 1.20 9.33
CA ALA A 173 -9.00 0.05 8.72
C ALA A 173 -9.11 -1.21 9.62
N LYS A 174 -8.87 -1.08 10.92
CA LYS A 174 -9.04 -2.17 11.87
C LYS A 174 -10.47 -2.69 11.92
N ARG A 175 -11.47 -1.81 11.89
CA ARG A 175 -12.89 -2.18 11.83
C ARG A 175 -13.23 -2.95 10.55
N LEU A 176 -12.72 -2.48 9.40
CA LEU A 176 -12.86 -3.16 8.10
C LEU A 176 -12.20 -4.54 8.11
N MET A 177 -11.03 -4.67 8.70
CA MET A 177 -10.35 -5.96 8.86
C MET A 177 -11.16 -6.89 9.78
N SER A 178 -11.62 -6.40 10.93
CA SER A 178 -12.40 -7.19 11.92
C SER A 178 -13.74 -7.66 11.34
N SER A 179 -14.33 -6.91 10.41
CA SER A 179 -15.55 -7.31 9.71
C SER A 179 -15.30 -8.26 8.52
N GLY A 180 -14.06 -8.72 8.31
CA GLY A 180 -13.68 -9.63 7.23
C GLY A 180 -13.62 -8.97 5.85
N ARG A 181 -13.57 -7.62 5.77
CA ARG A 181 -13.48 -6.89 4.50
C ARG A 181 -12.07 -6.82 3.93
N ALA A 182 -11.06 -7.01 4.77
CA ALA A 182 -9.65 -7.04 4.41
C ALA A 182 -8.87 -7.91 5.39
N ASN A 183 -7.69 -8.38 4.98
CA ASN A 183 -6.78 -9.17 5.84
C ASN A 183 -5.60 -8.33 6.33
N GLY A 184 -5.36 -7.16 5.72
CA GLY A 184 -4.20 -6.35 6.00
C GLY A 184 -4.38 -4.91 5.53
N ILE A 185 -3.29 -4.17 5.53
CA ILE A 185 -3.26 -2.74 5.21
C ILE A 185 -2.12 -2.46 4.24
N PHE A 186 -2.35 -1.58 3.27
CA PHE A 186 -1.29 -0.88 2.56
C PHE A 186 -1.45 0.62 2.76
N TYR A 187 -0.45 1.23 3.41
CA TYR A 187 -0.43 2.67 3.73
C TYR A 187 0.49 3.39 2.75
N ALA A 188 -0.08 4.15 1.85
CA ALA A 188 0.60 4.87 0.78
C ALA A 188 0.83 6.34 1.14
N LEU A 189 2.06 6.82 0.96
CA LEU A 189 2.49 8.18 1.31
C LEU A 189 3.21 8.87 0.14
N PRO A 190 3.25 10.20 0.10
CA PRO A 190 3.87 10.92 -1.01
C PRO A 190 5.40 10.79 -1.06
N THR A 191 6.06 10.61 0.07
CA THR A 191 7.53 10.60 0.13
C THR A 191 8.10 9.44 0.95
N MET A 192 9.35 9.07 0.66
CA MET A 192 10.08 8.06 1.44
C MET A 192 10.27 8.46 2.91
N ALA A 193 10.47 9.75 3.18
CA ALA A 193 10.67 10.24 4.56
C ALA A 193 9.40 10.04 5.39
N THR A 194 8.23 10.36 4.84
CA THR A 194 6.94 10.14 5.50
C THR A 194 6.63 8.65 5.62
N ALA A 195 7.00 7.82 4.62
CA ALA A 195 6.83 6.37 4.69
C ALA A 195 7.68 5.75 5.81
N ASN A 196 8.93 6.18 5.99
CA ASN A 196 9.79 5.73 7.09
C ASN A 196 9.20 6.08 8.47
N ALA A 197 8.69 7.31 8.63
CA ALA A 197 8.05 7.73 9.87
C ALA A 197 6.78 6.93 10.17
N MET A 198 5.96 6.65 9.15
CA MET A 198 4.74 5.84 9.28
C MET A 198 5.06 4.39 9.60
N TYR A 199 6.14 3.82 9.04
CA TYR A 199 6.56 2.46 9.34
C TYR A 199 6.79 2.27 10.84
N SER A 200 7.52 3.18 11.49
CA SER A 200 7.74 3.12 12.95
C SER A 200 6.42 3.16 13.73
N ARG A 201 5.46 3.98 13.32
CA ARG A 201 4.13 4.05 13.96
C ARG A 201 3.33 2.76 13.77
N LEU A 202 3.43 2.11 12.61
CA LEU A 202 2.73 0.85 12.36
C LEU A 202 3.33 -0.32 13.10
N VAL A 203 4.63 -0.31 13.42
CA VAL A 203 5.24 -1.31 14.31
C VAL A 203 4.51 -1.37 15.64
N ASP A 204 4.19 -0.20 16.25
CA ASP A 204 3.50 -0.12 17.54
C ASP A 204 2.04 -0.61 17.48
N VAL A 205 1.42 -0.55 16.33
CA VAL A 205 0.01 -0.94 16.11
C VAL A 205 -0.12 -2.38 15.63
N LEU A 206 0.92 -2.93 15.00
CA LEU A 206 0.90 -4.22 14.30
C LEU A 206 0.36 -5.36 15.18
N SER A 207 0.88 -5.49 16.41
CA SER A 207 0.46 -6.54 17.36
C SER A 207 -1.01 -6.43 17.80
N LYS A 208 -1.62 -5.24 17.64
CA LYS A 208 -3.01 -4.98 18.01
C LYS A 208 -3.98 -5.22 16.86
N LEU A 209 -3.47 -5.33 15.64
CA LEU A 209 -4.29 -5.64 14.45
C LEU A 209 -4.68 -7.11 14.41
N TYR A 210 -3.85 -8.00 14.95
CA TYR A 210 -4.00 -9.44 14.81
C TYR A 210 -4.10 -10.13 16.17
N LEU A 211 -4.58 -11.38 16.18
CA LEU A 211 -4.67 -12.18 17.41
C LEU A 211 -3.27 -12.46 17.99
N PRO A 212 -3.15 -12.55 19.32
CA PRO A 212 -1.91 -12.98 19.95
C PRO A 212 -1.40 -14.31 19.36
N GLY A 213 -0.09 -14.40 19.14
CA GLY A 213 0.53 -15.56 18.49
C GLY A 213 0.50 -15.54 16.97
N SER A 214 -0.29 -14.66 16.34
CA SER A 214 -0.17 -14.38 14.91
C SER A 214 1.17 -13.67 14.63
N LYS A 215 1.76 -13.98 13.49
CA LYS A 215 3.06 -13.43 13.08
C LYS A 215 2.91 -12.64 11.76
N PRO A 216 2.25 -11.48 11.79
CA PRO A 216 2.04 -10.68 10.58
C PRO A 216 3.35 -10.11 10.06
N SER A 217 3.47 -10.09 8.73
CA SER A 217 4.57 -9.43 8.04
C SER A 217 4.33 -7.94 7.92
N LEU A 218 5.35 -7.12 8.22
CA LEU A 218 5.35 -5.67 8.02
C LEU A 218 6.52 -5.28 7.11
N ILE A 219 6.23 -4.59 6.02
CA ILE A 219 7.24 -4.21 5.02
C ILE A 219 7.16 -2.74 4.65
N LEU A 220 8.36 -2.17 4.44
CA LEU A 220 8.55 -0.83 3.89
C LEU A 220 8.84 -0.93 2.38
N ALA A 221 7.88 -0.49 1.57
CA ALA A 221 7.93 -0.55 0.12
C ALA A 221 8.34 0.80 -0.49
N HIS A 222 9.61 0.96 -0.83
CA HIS A 222 10.11 2.08 -1.62
C HIS A 222 11.35 1.71 -2.44
N SER A 223 11.76 2.57 -3.37
CA SER A 223 12.85 2.30 -4.31
C SER A 223 14.24 2.04 -3.67
N ARG A 224 14.44 2.43 -2.41
CA ARG A 224 15.68 2.27 -1.65
C ARG A 224 15.58 1.28 -0.48
N SER A 225 14.56 0.44 -0.42
CA SER A 225 14.34 -0.50 0.70
C SER A 225 15.51 -1.45 0.94
N ARG A 226 16.29 -1.80 -0.10
CA ARG A 226 17.50 -2.62 0.02
C ARG A 226 18.59 -2.06 0.96
N LEU A 227 18.59 -0.75 1.21
CA LEU A 227 19.57 -0.10 2.10
C LEU A 227 19.19 -0.20 3.59
N MET A 228 18.00 -0.73 3.89
CA MET A 228 17.42 -0.79 5.25
C MET A 228 17.38 -2.21 5.83
N GLU A 229 18.03 -3.20 5.20
CA GLU A 229 18.06 -4.60 5.67
C GLU A 229 18.53 -4.73 7.13
N GLY A 230 19.49 -3.89 7.55
CA GLY A 230 19.93 -3.83 8.95
C GLY A 230 18.93 -3.20 9.92
N PHE A 231 17.91 -2.49 9.42
CA PHE A 231 16.91 -1.82 10.25
C PHE A 231 15.74 -2.77 10.57
N THR A 232 15.32 -3.56 9.60
CA THR A 232 14.26 -4.58 9.75
C THR A 232 14.67 -5.64 10.78
N SER A 233 15.89 -6.16 10.74
CA SER A 233 16.37 -7.15 11.71
C SER A 233 16.42 -6.59 13.14
N LYS A 234 16.86 -5.34 13.34
CA LYS A 234 16.92 -4.71 14.67
C LYS A 234 15.55 -4.46 15.29
N ILE A 235 14.53 -4.13 14.49
CA ILE A 235 13.17 -3.93 14.99
C ILE A 235 12.56 -5.27 15.40
N TRP A 236 12.77 -6.32 14.62
CA TRP A 236 12.34 -7.68 14.98
C TRP A 236 13.07 -8.19 16.22
N ASP A 237 14.37 -7.96 16.35
CA ASP A 237 15.13 -8.30 17.55
C ASP A 237 14.62 -7.58 18.79
N ASN A 238 14.17 -6.33 18.67
CA ASN A 238 13.60 -5.58 19.78
C ASN A 238 12.17 -6.05 20.16
N LEU A 239 11.35 -6.40 19.17
CA LEU A 239 10.01 -6.97 19.39
C LEU A 239 10.11 -8.37 20.03
N LEU A 240 11.10 -9.17 19.65
CA LEU A 240 11.34 -10.49 20.23
C LEU A 240 11.96 -10.43 21.64
N LYS A 241 12.76 -9.42 21.96
CA LYS A 241 13.35 -9.22 23.31
C LYS A 241 12.34 -8.79 24.37
N GLY A 242 11.18 -8.27 23.96
CA GLY A 242 10.07 -7.95 24.87
C GLY A 242 9.23 -9.16 25.33
N SER A 243 9.45 -10.34 24.74
CA SER A 243 8.74 -11.58 25.09
C SER A 243 9.75 -12.67 25.45
N SER A 244 9.93 -12.89 26.75
CA SER A 244 10.95 -13.79 27.35
C SER A 244 10.67 -15.29 27.17
N GLU A 245 9.87 -15.72 26.20
CA GLU A 245 9.59 -17.14 25.94
C GLU A 245 9.43 -17.43 24.45
N PHE A 246 10.55 -17.51 23.71
CA PHE A 246 10.52 -18.11 22.36
C PHE A 246 11.74 -18.99 22.12
N ASN A 247 11.52 -20.28 22.22
CA ASN A 247 12.47 -21.33 21.82
C ASN A 247 12.46 -21.52 20.29
N ASN A 248 13.64 -21.49 19.68
CA ASN A 248 14.12 -22.20 18.46
C ASN A 248 13.42 -22.07 17.09
N GLU A 249 12.46 -21.17 16.84
CA GLU A 249 11.81 -21.00 15.53
C GLU A 249 12.23 -19.75 14.73
N THR A 250 13.27 -19.07 15.18
CA THR A 250 13.75 -17.78 14.64
C THR A 250 14.20 -17.79 13.16
N PRO A 251 14.77 -18.88 12.58
CA PRO A 251 15.30 -18.86 11.21
C PRO A 251 14.24 -18.72 10.10
N VAL A 252 13.05 -19.30 10.30
CA VAL A 252 12.01 -19.38 9.25
C VAL A 252 11.34 -18.02 9.00
N TYR A 253 11.11 -17.24 10.04
CA TYR A 253 10.47 -15.92 9.94
C TYR A 253 11.37 -14.84 9.35
N ALA A 254 12.64 -14.87 9.70
CA ALA A 254 13.64 -14.00 9.06
C ALA A 254 13.72 -14.30 7.55
N GLY A 255 13.60 -15.57 7.15
CA GLY A 255 13.55 -15.99 5.76
C GLY A 255 12.34 -15.47 5.00
N CYS A 256 11.14 -15.44 5.61
CA CYS A 256 9.94 -14.93 4.94
C CYS A 256 9.96 -13.41 4.79
N ALA A 257 10.35 -12.68 5.83
CA ALA A 257 10.49 -11.23 5.74
C ALA A 257 11.57 -10.85 4.69
N SER A 258 12.67 -11.60 4.60
CA SER A 258 13.68 -11.40 3.57
C SER A 258 13.15 -11.72 2.17
N TRP A 259 12.36 -12.78 2.00
CA TRP A 259 11.77 -13.12 0.69
C TRP A 259 10.82 -12.03 0.16
N PHE A 260 10.01 -11.41 1.04
CA PHE A 260 9.19 -10.26 0.65
C PHE A 260 10.04 -9.01 0.37
N ALA A 261 11.15 -8.83 1.10
CA ALA A 261 12.04 -7.68 0.95
C ALA A 261 12.96 -7.75 -0.28
N GLU A 262 13.21 -8.95 -0.84
CA GLU A 262 14.08 -9.15 -2.01
C GLU A 262 13.67 -8.32 -3.24
N SER A 263 12.39 -7.96 -3.34
CA SER A 263 11.87 -7.19 -4.47
C SER A 263 10.74 -6.26 -4.02
N SER A 264 10.81 -4.99 -4.43
CA SER A 264 9.71 -4.04 -4.23
C SER A 264 8.37 -4.50 -4.83
N LYS A 265 8.39 -5.47 -5.75
CA LYS A 265 7.18 -6.08 -6.34
C LYS A 265 6.51 -7.04 -5.37
N LYS A 266 7.29 -7.78 -4.56
CA LYS A 266 6.81 -8.70 -3.52
C LYS A 266 6.35 -7.95 -2.26
N ALA A 267 6.84 -6.76 -2.01
CA ALA A 267 6.56 -5.98 -0.81
C ALA A 267 5.06 -5.74 -0.58
N LEU A 268 4.27 -5.62 -1.67
CA LEU A 268 2.83 -5.45 -1.56
C LEU A 268 2.09 -6.73 -1.16
N LEU A 269 2.72 -7.90 -1.19
CA LEU A 269 2.14 -9.17 -0.74
C LEU A 269 2.16 -9.31 0.80
N ALA A 270 3.02 -8.58 1.51
CA ALA A 270 3.08 -8.61 2.98
C ALA A 270 1.74 -8.21 3.61
N ASP A 271 1.42 -8.72 4.80
CA ASP A 271 0.13 -8.45 5.46
C ASP A 271 -0.08 -6.94 5.72
N VAL A 272 0.96 -6.26 6.19
CA VAL A 272 0.97 -4.81 6.35
C VAL A 272 2.11 -4.22 5.54
N GLY A 273 1.79 -3.29 4.66
CA GLY A 273 2.76 -2.58 3.84
C GLY A 273 2.68 -1.07 4.08
N VAL A 274 3.84 -0.43 4.11
CA VAL A 274 3.98 1.03 4.06
C VAL A 274 4.87 1.36 2.88
N GLY A 275 4.52 2.37 2.11
CA GLY A 275 5.37 2.75 1.00
C GLY A 275 5.01 4.08 0.36
N THR A 276 5.79 4.45 -0.64
CA THR A 276 5.39 5.58 -1.48
C THR A 276 4.25 5.17 -2.40
N ILE A 277 3.38 6.12 -2.69
CA ILE A 277 2.20 5.90 -3.55
C ILE A 277 2.57 5.30 -4.91
N ASP A 278 3.75 5.63 -5.45
CA ASP A 278 4.25 5.08 -6.73
C ASP A 278 4.24 3.55 -6.75
N GLN A 279 4.51 2.91 -5.60
CA GLN A 279 4.53 1.45 -5.50
C GLN A 279 3.14 0.84 -5.76
N ALA A 280 2.07 1.52 -5.37
CA ALA A 280 0.70 1.11 -5.65
C ALA A 280 0.26 1.49 -7.06
N LEU A 281 0.58 2.73 -7.51
CA LEU A 281 0.24 3.23 -8.85
C LEU A 281 0.86 2.38 -9.98
N MET A 282 2.07 1.84 -9.76
CA MET A 282 2.66 0.88 -10.70
C MET A 282 1.79 -0.38 -10.94
N GLY A 283 0.79 -0.64 -10.10
CA GLY A 283 -0.17 -1.73 -10.30
C GLY A 283 -1.08 -1.52 -11.52
N VAL A 284 -1.40 -0.26 -11.84
CA VAL A 284 -2.27 0.10 -12.98
C VAL A 284 -1.50 0.61 -14.20
N LEU A 285 -0.19 0.81 -14.07
CA LEU A 285 0.68 1.19 -15.18
C LEU A 285 1.20 -0.03 -15.93
N GLN A 286 1.62 0.16 -17.20
CA GLN A 286 2.15 -0.92 -18.05
C GLN A 286 3.61 -1.27 -17.67
N PHE A 287 3.81 -1.81 -16.47
CA PHE A 287 5.10 -2.33 -16.01
C PHE A 287 5.11 -3.85 -15.94
N ARG A 288 6.30 -4.45 -16.09
CA ARG A 288 6.46 -5.89 -15.88
C ARG A 288 6.04 -6.28 -14.47
N HIS A 289 5.21 -7.33 -14.35
CA HIS A 289 4.70 -7.86 -13.08
C HIS A 289 3.87 -6.86 -12.24
N ASN A 290 3.18 -5.90 -12.89
CA ASN A 290 2.24 -5.01 -12.24
C ASN A 290 1.08 -5.79 -11.58
N ASN A 291 0.72 -6.93 -12.14
CA ASN A 291 -0.28 -7.88 -11.64
C ASN A 291 0.01 -8.40 -10.22
N LEU A 292 1.29 -8.60 -9.83
CA LEU A 292 1.64 -8.94 -8.44
C LEU A 292 1.29 -7.84 -7.44
N ARG A 293 1.38 -6.57 -7.87
CA ARG A 293 0.99 -5.44 -7.03
C ARG A 293 -0.51 -5.41 -6.79
N LEU A 294 -1.30 -5.66 -7.83
CA LEU A 294 -2.76 -5.75 -7.73
C LEU A 294 -3.19 -6.95 -6.88
N LEU A 295 -2.54 -8.11 -7.04
CA LEU A 295 -2.75 -9.28 -6.18
C LEU A 295 -2.48 -8.92 -4.71
N GLY A 296 -1.39 -8.17 -4.45
CA GLY A 296 -1.04 -7.76 -3.09
C GLY A 296 -2.01 -6.74 -2.47
N LEU A 297 -2.73 -5.96 -3.27
CA LEU A 297 -3.66 -4.93 -2.80
C LEU A 297 -5.11 -5.42 -2.69
N GLU A 298 -5.48 -6.50 -3.40
CA GLU A 298 -6.86 -6.97 -3.55
C GLU A 298 -7.60 -7.18 -2.24
N LYS A 299 -6.92 -7.73 -1.22
CA LYS A 299 -7.51 -8.01 0.11
C LYS A 299 -6.98 -7.10 1.23
N LYS A 300 -6.57 -5.89 0.90
CA LYS A 300 -6.08 -4.91 1.89
C LYS A 300 -6.98 -3.69 1.97
N VAL A 301 -6.96 -3.07 3.14
CA VAL A 301 -7.40 -1.69 3.23
C VAL A 301 -6.31 -0.82 2.60
N PHE A 302 -6.64 -0.15 1.51
CA PHE A 302 -5.75 0.77 0.82
C PHE A 302 -5.91 2.17 1.40
N ILE A 303 -4.92 2.62 2.16
CA ILE A 303 -4.91 3.96 2.77
C ILE A 303 -3.96 4.84 1.97
N VAL A 304 -4.44 6.00 1.54
CA VAL A 304 -3.66 7.00 0.81
C VAL A 304 -3.62 8.27 1.61
N ASP A 305 -2.42 8.68 2.03
CA ASP A 305 -2.24 9.88 2.84
C ASP A 305 -1.79 11.08 2.00
N GLU A 306 -2.13 12.29 2.47
CA GLU A 306 -1.79 13.56 1.86
C GLU A 306 -2.16 13.64 0.37
N VAL A 307 -3.37 13.20 0.02
CA VAL A 307 -3.84 13.09 -1.37
C VAL A 307 -3.73 14.42 -2.13
N HIS A 308 -3.79 15.54 -1.42
CA HIS A 308 -3.62 16.88 -2.00
C HIS A 308 -2.19 17.17 -2.51
N ALA A 309 -1.19 16.37 -2.10
CA ALA A 309 0.19 16.54 -2.54
C ALA A 309 0.47 15.94 -3.92
N TYR A 310 -0.49 15.23 -4.51
CA TYR A 310 -0.31 14.57 -5.80
C TYR A 310 -0.61 15.53 -6.95
N ASP A 311 0.24 15.49 -7.97
CA ASP A 311 0.04 16.24 -9.21
C ASP A 311 -1.11 15.67 -10.05
N ALA A 312 -1.43 16.33 -11.15
CA ALA A 312 -2.53 15.94 -12.02
C ALA A 312 -2.34 14.55 -12.67
N TYR A 313 -1.09 14.15 -12.93
CA TYR A 313 -0.78 12.85 -13.51
C TYR A 313 -1.01 11.74 -12.48
N MET A 314 -0.40 11.85 -11.30
CA MET A 314 -0.59 10.91 -10.20
C MET A 314 -2.06 10.83 -9.77
N GLY A 315 -2.80 11.95 -9.83
CA GLY A 315 -4.23 11.98 -9.57
C GLY A 315 -5.03 11.09 -10.53
N LYS A 316 -4.67 11.10 -11.82
CA LYS A 316 -5.31 10.23 -12.83
C LYS A 316 -4.99 8.75 -12.63
N GLU A 317 -3.76 8.43 -12.30
CA GLU A 317 -3.38 7.05 -11.98
C GLU A 317 -4.07 6.56 -10.71
N LEU A 318 -4.25 7.44 -9.71
CA LEU A 318 -5.00 7.12 -8.50
C LEU A 318 -6.49 6.87 -8.79
N GLU A 319 -7.13 7.66 -9.67
CA GLU A 319 -8.49 7.39 -10.13
C GLU A 319 -8.64 5.99 -10.74
N GLN A 320 -7.68 5.59 -11.59
CA GLN A 320 -7.67 4.23 -12.17
C GLN A 320 -7.50 3.15 -11.11
N LEU A 321 -6.57 3.35 -10.16
CA LEU A 321 -6.34 2.40 -9.09
C LEU A 321 -7.57 2.28 -8.17
N ILE A 322 -8.24 3.39 -7.84
CA ILE A 322 -9.50 3.41 -7.09
C ILE A 322 -10.55 2.56 -7.82
N SER A 323 -10.72 2.74 -9.13
CA SER A 323 -11.67 1.95 -9.92
C SER A 323 -11.36 0.45 -9.88
N VAL A 324 -10.09 0.07 -10.04
CA VAL A 324 -9.67 -1.34 -10.02
C VAL A 324 -9.88 -1.95 -8.63
N LEU A 325 -9.49 -1.26 -7.56
CA LEU A 325 -9.66 -1.74 -6.18
C LEU A 325 -11.14 -1.82 -5.78
N ALA A 326 -11.95 -0.84 -6.19
CA ALA A 326 -13.40 -0.89 -6.01
C ALA A 326 -14.01 -2.11 -6.70
N TYR A 327 -13.51 -2.45 -7.88
CA TYR A 327 -13.93 -3.64 -8.60
C TYR A 327 -13.63 -4.94 -7.84
N TYR A 328 -12.47 -5.01 -7.16
CA TYR A 328 -12.10 -6.14 -6.30
C TYR A 328 -12.87 -6.16 -4.97
N GLY A 329 -13.59 -5.08 -4.65
CA GLY A 329 -14.28 -4.94 -3.37
C GLY A 329 -13.33 -4.55 -2.22
N ALA A 330 -12.12 -4.12 -2.53
CA ALA A 330 -11.16 -3.67 -1.53
C ALA A 330 -11.58 -2.32 -0.92
N PRO A 331 -11.49 -2.15 0.40
CA PRO A 331 -11.78 -0.88 1.05
C PRO A 331 -10.68 0.15 0.79
N ILE A 332 -11.08 1.40 0.55
CA ILE A 332 -10.18 2.52 0.24
C ILE A 332 -10.39 3.65 1.23
N ILE A 333 -9.32 4.23 1.77
CA ILE A 333 -9.36 5.38 2.68
C ILE A 333 -8.41 6.45 2.14
N LEU A 334 -8.94 7.62 1.83
CA LEU A 334 -8.18 8.78 1.36
C LEU A 334 -8.10 9.81 2.50
N LEU A 335 -6.89 10.28 2.80
CA LEU A 335 -6.65 11.29 3.82
C LEU A 335 -6.15 12.58 3.17
N SER A 336 -6.72 13.70 3.56
CA SER A 336 -6.28 15.00 3.09
C SER A 336 -6.43 16.07 4.17
N ALA A 337 -5.49 17.03 4.21
CA ALA A 337 -5.68 18.23 4.96
C ALA A 337 -6.58 19.23 4.20
N THR A 338 -6.47 19.22 2.88
CA THR A 338 -7.25 20.09 1.99
C THR A 338 -7.50 19.36 0.68
N MET A 339 -8.74 19.17 0.30
CA MET A 339 -9.08 18.57 -0.99
C MET A 339 -9.98 19.53 -1.77
N SER A 340 -9.67 19.75 -3.04
CA SER A 340 -10.56 20.55 -3.88
C SER A 340 -11.85 19.77 -4.18
N ARG A 341 -12.95 20.50 -4.39
CA ARG A 341 -14.24 19.90 -4.79
C ARG A 341 -14.05 19.02 -6.05
N THR A 342 -13.29 19.50 -7.01
CA THR A 342 -12.99 18.78 -8.27
C THR A 342 -12.31 17.44 -8.01
N GLN A 343 -11.26 17.42 -7.20
CA GLN A 343 -10.56 16.16 -6.86
C GLN A 343 -11.48 15.18 -6.13
N ARG A 344 -12.26 15.65 -5.16
CA ARG A 344 -13.22 14.80 -4.44
C ARG A 344 -14.22 14.17 -5.41
N THR A 345 -14.81 14.97 -6.29
CA THR A 345 -15.76 14.49 -7.30
C THR A 345 -15.13 13.49 -8.25
N GLN A 346 -13.88 13.71 -8.68
CA GLN A 346 -13.14 12.77 -9.55
C GLN A 346 -12.94 11.41 -8.88
N TYR A 347 -12.47 11.37 -7.63
CA TYR A 347 -12.27 10.10 -6.91
C TYR A 347 -13.58 9.37 -6.61
N LEU A 348 -14.63 10.10 -6.23
CA LEU A 348 -15.98 9.53 -6.03
C LEU A 348 -16.54 8.98 -7.34
N SER A 349 -16.42 9.71 -8.45
CA SER A 349 -16.86 9.26 -9.77
C SER A 349 -16.08 8.03 -10.25
N ALA A 350 -14.75 8.00 -10.05
CA ALA A 350 -13.92 6.83 -10.37
C ALA A 350 -14.36 5.59 -9.58
N PHE A 351 -14.69 5.74 -8.30
CA PHE A 351 -15.19 4.68 -7.46
C PHE A 351 -16.59 4.20 -7.90
N GLN A 352 -17.52 5.14 -8.12
CA GLN A 352 -18.90 4.82 -8.49
C GLN A 352 -19.03 4.21 -9.90
N SER A 353 -18.13 4.58 -10.84
CA SER A 353 -18.16 4.09 -12.21
C SER A 353 -18.15 2.56 -12.32
N VAL A 354 -17.67 1.88 -11.29
CA VAL A 354 -17.52 0.43 -11.23
C VAL A 354 -18.74 -0.25 -10.58
N LEU A 355 -19.44 0.47 -9.70
CA LEU A 355 -20.51 -0.10 -8.88
C LEU A 355 -21.85 -0.20 -9.62
N SER A 356 -21.97 0.29 -10.86
CA SER A 356 -23.23 0.36 -11.61
C SER A 356 -24.36 1.08 -10.86
N VAL A 357 -24.00 1.94 -9.94
CA VAL A 357 -24.96 2.81 -9.23
C VAL A 357 -25.12 4.08 -10.04
N GLU A 358 -26.34 4.38 -10.45
CA GLU A 358 -26.60 5.69 -11.05
C GLU A 358 -26.22 6.78 -10.01
N PRO A 359 -25.47 7.81 -10.41
CA PRO A 359 -25.14 8.89 -9.50
C PRO A 359 -26.46 9.47 -8.96
N SER A 360 -26.68 9.39 -7.66
CA SER A 360 -27.85 9.99 -7.04
C SER A 360 -27.86 11.47 -7.36
N LYS A 361 -28.93 11.94 -8.04
CA LYS A 361 -29.10 13.35 -8.42
C LYS A 361 -29.19 14.29 -7.21
N ASP A 362 -29.35 13.73 -6.01
CA ASP A 362 -29.56 14.44 -4.74
C ASP A 362 -28.33 14.49 -3.83
N SER A 363 -27.13 14.25 -4.35
CA SER A 363 -25.95 14.61 -3.58
C SER A 363 -25.82 16.14 -3.64
N ASP A 364 -26.54 16.84 -2.76
CA ASP A 364 -26.26 18.23 -2.37
C ASP A 364 -24.84 18.34 -1.80
N VAL A 365 -23.87 18.19 -2.70
CA VAL A 365 -22.45 18.45 -2.45
C VAL A 365 -22.23 19.97 -2.25
N GLU A 366 -23.32 20.77 -2.26
CA GLU A 366 -23.24 22.22 -2.35
C GLU A 366 -22.89 22.93 -1.04
N THR A 367 -23.09 22.32 0.11
CA THR A 367 -22.80 22.94 1.41
C THR A 367 -21.84 22.10 2.25
N LEU A 368 -20.68 21.85 1.72
CA LEU A 368 -19.71 21.07 2.48
C LEU A 368 -18.97 21.96 3.47
N SER A 369 -19.38 21.84 4.74
CA SER A 369 -18.56 22.30 5.86
C SER A 369 -17.26 21.53 5.90
N TYR A 370 -16.18 22.17 6.27
CA TYR A 370 -14.88 21.59 6.55
C TYR A 370 -14.64 21.68 8.06
N PRO A 371 -14.14 20.66 8.72
CA PRO A 371 -13.75 19.32 8.26
C PRO A 371 -14.90 18.40 7.84
N LEU A 372 -14.59 17.35 7.03
CA LEU A 372 -15.60 16.49 6.43
C LEU A 372 -15.16 15.00 6.42
N PHE A 373 -16.11 14.13 6.73
CA PHE A 373 -15.99 12.70 6.51
C PHE A 373 -16.96 12.29 5.40
N THR A 374 -16.47 11.67 4.34
CA THR A 374 -17.29 11.17 3.25
C THR A 374 -17.17 9.66 3.15
N LYS A 375 -18.29 8.95 3.07
CA LYS A 375 -18.38 7.52 2.77
C LYS A 375 -19.11 7.33 1.45
N ALA A 376 -18.58 6.47 0.58
CA ALA A 376 -19.24 6.04 -0.65
C ALA A 376 -19.25 4.52 -0.72
N ASP A 377 -20.39 3.95 -1.11
CA ASP A 377 -20.59 2.51 -1.28
C ASP A 377 -21.71 2.22 -2.30
N SER A 378 -22.19 0.99 -2.37
CA SER A 378 -23.31 0.60 -3.24
C SER A 378 -24.64 1.29 -2.93
N ASN A 379 -24.80 1.90 -1.76
CA ASN A 379 -26.01 2.60 -1.35
C ASN A 379 -25.97 4.09 -1.71
N GLY A 380 -24.82 4.61 -2.13
CA GLY A 380 -24.63 6.00 -2.51
C GLY A 380 -23.46 6.69 -1.77
N ILE A 381 -23.55 8.00 -1.64
CA ILE A 381 -22.58 8.86 -0.97
C ILE A 381 -23.22 9.46 0.28
N GLU A 382 -22.56 9.31 1.41
CA GLU A 382 -22.90 9.91 2.69
C GLU A 382 -21.79 10.87 3.10
N SER A 383 -22.13 12.12 3.38
CA SER A 383 -21.18 13.15 3.83
C SER A 383 -21.56 13.64 5.23
N ILE A 384 -20.64 13.49 6.18
CA ILE A 384 -20.84 13.83 7.59
C ILE A 384 -19.92 15.01 7.92
N PRO A 385 -20.49 16.20 8.21
CA PRO A 385 -19.71 17.31 8.73
C PRO A 385 -19.09 16.96 10.08
N VAL A 386 -17.80 17.22 10.21
CA VAL A 386 -17.04 16.96 11.44
C VAL A 386 -16.79 18.27 12.14
N LEU A 387 -17.28 18.41 13.37
CA LEU A 387 -17.06 19.63 14.14
C LEU A 387 -15.61 19.77 14.54
N SER A 388 -14.98 20.89 14.21
CA SER A 388 -13.62 21.18 14.69
C SER A 388 -13.67 21.69 16.13
N ASN A 389 -13.09 20.95 17.06
CA ASN A 389 -13.03 21.37 18.48
C ASN A 389 -11.92 22.40 18.76
N ARG A 390 -11.14 22.81 17.75
CA ARG A 390 -10.00 23.73 17.92
C ARG A 390 -10.00 24.80 16.84
N PRO A 391 -10.80 25.87 16.99
CA PRO A 391 -10.61 27.04 16.15
C PRO A 391 -9.19 27.56 16.39
N ARG A 392 -8.39 27.64 15.33
CA ARG A 392 -7.04 28.23 15.36
C ARG A 392 -7.16 29.62 14.78
N ASN A 393 -6.93 30.64 15.60
CA ASN A 393 -6.69 31.98 15.10
C ASN A 393 -5.23 32.10 14.70
N ILE A 394 -4.99 32.50 13.47
CA ILE A 394 -3.64 32.68 12.91
C ILE A 394 -3.53 34.16 12.56
N ASP A 395 -2.60 34.84 13.19
CA ASP A 395 -2.23 36.20 12.81
C ASP A 395 -1.28 36.14 11.62
N VAL A 396 -1.68 36.79 10.54
CA VAL A 396 -0.88 36.87 9.31
C VAL A 396 -0.27 38.26 9.19
N SER A 397 1.07 38.30 9.05
CA SER A 397 1.79 39.55 8.81
C SER A 397 2.68 39.40 7.58
N TRP A 398 2.86 40.47 6.86
CA TRP A 398 3.69 40.54 5.66
C TRP A 398 5.05 41.16 5.98
N LEU A 399 6.14 40.49 5.60
CA LEU A 399 7.52 40.98 5.70
C LEU A 399 8.05 41.23 4.29
N SER A 400 8.55 42.43 4.02
CA SER A 400 8.90 42.88 2.68
C SER A 400 10.33 42.52 2.25
N SER A 401 11.18 42.03 3.16
CA SER A 401 12.58 41.71 2.86
C SER A 401 13.08 40.52 3.68
N GLU A 402 14.08 39.84 3.12
CA GLU A 402 14.77 38.73 3.81
C GLU A 402 15.44 39.19 5.12
N LYS A 403 15.95 40.43 5.17
CA LYS A 403 16.53 41.02 6.36
C LYS A 403 15.49 41.11 7.48
N GLN A 404 14.29 41.62 7.20
CA GLN A 404 13.20 41.66 8.17
C GLN A 404 12.76 40.26 8.63
N CYS A 405 12.78 39.28 7.73
CA CYS A 405 12.50 37.89 8.12
C CYS A 405 13.53 37.37 9.12
N ILE A 406 14.82 37.62 8.88
CA ILE A 406 15.92 37.20 9.77
C ILE A 406 15.79 37.87 11.14
N GLU A 407 15.57 39.18 11.18
CA GLU A 407 15.35 39.94 12.43
C GLU A 407 14.17 39.42 13.23
N TYR A 408 13.06 39.18 12.55
CA TYR A 408 11.84 38.62 13.15
C TYR A 408 12.06 37.21 13.71
N ILE A 409 12.72 36.33 12.95
CA ILE A 409 13.05 34.98 13.40
C ILE A 409 13.91 35.01 14.65
N ILE A 410 14.93 35.85 14.66
CA ILE A 410 15.85 35.99 15.82
C ILE A 410 15.09 36.51 17.04
N GLU A 411 14.24 37.54 16.87
CA GLU A 411 13.40 38.09 17.96
C GLU A 411 12.49 37.02 18.57
N LYS A 412 11.75 36.29 17.73
CA LYS A 412 10.80 35.27 18.21
C LYS A 412 11.52 34.08 18.83
N ALA A 413 12.63 33.62 18.26
CA ALA A 413 13.42 32.53 18.82
C ALA A 413 14.05 32.96 20.17
N SER A 414 14.54 34.20 20.30
CA SER A 414 15.09 34.73 21.55
C SER A 414 14.00 34.85 22.64
N SER A 415 12.75 34.99 22.27
CA SER A 415 11.62 35.00 23.22
C SER A 415 11.10 33.57 23.54
N GLY A 416 11.84 32.50 23.16
CA GLY A 416 11.49 31.12 23.45
C GLY A 416 10.41 30.52 22.54
N LYS A 417 10.05 31.17 21.44
CA LYS A 417 9.07 30.65 20.47
C LYS A 417 9.75 29.74 19.45
N SER A 418 9.07 28.68 19.07
CA SER A 418 9.48 27.84 17.95
C SER A 418 9.21 28.54 16.63
N VAL A 419 10.23 28.69 15.78
CA VAL A 419 10.13 29.39 14.50
C VAL A 419 10.54 28.45 13.37
N VAL A 420 9.76 28.41 12.31
CA VAL A 420 10.05 27.63 11.09
C VAL A 420 10.14 28.58 9.90
N TRP A 421 11.25 28.53 9.18
CA TRP A 421 11.43 29.28 7.94
C TRP A 421 11.38 28.33 6.74
N ILE A 422 10.30 28.36 5.99
CA ILE A 422 10.08 27.50 4.83
C ILE A 422 10.70 28.15 3.59
N ARG A 423 11.52 27.40 2.84
CA ARG A 423 12.16 27.82 1.60
C ARG A 423 11.81 26.86 0.47
N ASN A 424 11.84 27.34 -0.77
CA ASN A 424 11.42 26.56 -1.95
C ASN A 424 12.43 25.49 -2.36
N THR A 425 13.73 25.77 -2.21
CA THR A 425 14.79 24.85 -2.63
C THR A 425 15.77 24.57 -1.50
N ILE A 426 16.53 23.47 -1.64
CA ILE A 426 17.58 23.11 -0.67
C ILE A 426 18.65 24.22 -0.64
N ASP A 427 19.04 24.76 -1.80
CA ASP A 427 20.05 25.81 -1.87
C ASP A 427 19.58 27.10 -1.22
N ASP A 428 18.31 27.46 -1.36
CA ASP A 428 17.70 28.58 -0.66
C ASP A 428 17.70 28.37 0.86
N ALA A 429 17.35 27.15 1.31
CA ALA A 429 17.38 26.83 2.73
C ALA A 429 18.79 26.91 3.30
N LEU A 430 19.80 26.42 2.59
CA LEU A 430 21.20 26.52 3.00
C LEU A 430 21.70 27.97 3.03
N ARG A 431 21.32 28.80 2.04
CA ARG A 431 21.62 30.23 2.03
C ARG A 431 20.99 30.93 3.22
N ALA A 432 19.71 30.72 3.46
CA ALA A 432 18.97 31.28 4.59
C ALA A 432 19.60 30.89 5.93
N PHE A 433 19.97 29.62 6.09
CA PHE A 433 20.68 29.14 7.29
C PHE A 433 22.02 29.83 7.50
N ARG A 434 22.84 29.99 6.45
CA ARG A 434 24.12 30.71 6.52
C ARG A 434 23.92 32.19 6.89
N SER A 435 22.90 32.85 6.35
CA SER A 435 22.53 34.22 6.67
C SER A 435 22.12 34.38 8.13
N LEU A 436 21.35 33.42 8.68
CA LEU A 436 21.01 33.41 10.11
C LEU A 436 22.23 33.21 11.00
N LEU A 437 23.14 32.29 10.66
CA LEU A 437 24.37 32.04 11.41
C LEU A 437 25.31 33.28 11.43
N SER A 438 25.45 33.99 10.30
CA SER A 438 26.27 35.18 10.20
C SER A 438 25.70 36.36 11.01
N SER A 439 24.37 36.40 11.13
CA SER A 439 23.70 37.50 11.85
C SER A 439 23.77 37.38 13.38
N LYS A 440 23.93 36.15 13.94
CA LYS A 440 24.17 35.96 15.38
C LYS A 440 24.93 34.67 15.71
N LYS A 441 26.21 34.77 15.95
CA LYS A 441 27.11 33.69 16.39
C LYS A 441 26.80 33.04 17.76
N SER A 442 25.85 33.54 18.54
CA SER A 442 25.74 33.17 19.95
C SER A 442 24.44 32.52 20.45
N TYR A 443 23.44 32.23 19.60
CA TYR A 443 22.15 31.75 20.09
C TYR A 443 21.65 30.40 19.55
N PHE A 444 22.34 29.83 18.58
CA PHE A 444 21.97 28.48 18.11
C PHE A 444 22.76 27.42 18.86
N SER A 445 22.18 26.85 19.89
CA SER A 445 22.72 25.67 20.55
C SER A 445 22.70 24.46 19.60
N THR A 446 23.67 23.63 19.74
CA THR A 446 24.18 22.46 19.00
C THR A 446 23.19 21.43 18.47
N VAL A 447 21.90 21.61 18.61
CA VAL A 447 20.91 20.58 18.21
C VAL A 447 20.72 20.50 16.67
N ASP A 448 20.93 21.59 15.94
CA ASP A 448 20.70 21.61 14.48
C ASP A 448 21.94 21.31 13.64
N SER A 449 23.13 21.23 14.25
CA SER A 449 24.36 20.90 13.54
C SER A 449 24.42 19.46 13.01
N HIS A 450 23.72 18.52 13.64
CA HIS A 450 23.63 17.12 13.19
C HIS A 450 22.83 16.92 11.90
N LEU A 451 21.81 17.72 11.66
CA LEU A 451 21.00 17.64 10.43
C LEU A 451 21.70 18.30 9.23
N ALA A 452 22.46 19.37 9.45
CA ALA A 452 23.19 20.05 8.39
C ALA A 452 24.46 19.29 7.97
N THR A 453 25.23 18.74 8.91
CA THR A 453 26.44 17.95 8.62
C THR A 453 26.15 16.63 7.95
N ASP A 454 25.02 15.98 8.26
CA ASP A 454 24.62 14.72 7.61
C ASP A 454 24.20 14.92 6.14
N ARG A 455 23.70 16.10 5.77
CA ARG A 455 23.35 16.48 4.39
C ARG A 455 24.54 16.96 3.57
N GLU A 456 25.52 17.68 4.16
CA GLU A 456 26.76 18.04 3.45
C GLU A 456 27.63 16.81 3.15
N SER A 457 27.68 15.83 4.04
CA SER A 457 28.38 14.55 3.79
C SER A 457 27.73 13.72 2.68
N LYS A 458 26.40 13.78 2.53
CA LYS A 458 25.66 13.10 1.45
C LYS A 458 25.77 13.83 0.11
N SER A 459 25.82 15.17 0.10
CA SER A 459 26.01 15.95 -1.12
C SER A 459 27.39 15.73 -1.74
N ARG A 460 28.46 15.61 -0.93
CA ARG A 460 29.82 15.32 -1.42
C ARG A 460 30.01 13.90 -1.94
N ARG A 461 29.17 12.93 -1.54
CA ARG A 461 29.21 11.56 -2.06
C ARG A 461 28.47 11.36 -3.40
N CYS A 462 27.72 12.35 -3.85
CA CYS A 462 27.04 12.33 -5.15
C CYS A 462 27.83 13.08 -6.25
N GLN A 463 29.00 13.63 -5.95
CA GLN A 463 29.87 14.34 -6.89
C GLN A 463 31.19 13.62 -7.18
N ASN A 464 31.39 12.42 -6.67
CA ASN A 464 32.53 11.54 -7.03
C ASN A 464 32.03 10.23 -7.64
#